data_21c765fceb761dfc7c949c7b418fcaca
#
_entry.id   21c765fceb761dfc7c949c7b418fcaca
#
_cell.length_a   1.000
_cell.length_b   1.000
_cell.length_c   1.000
_cell.angle_alpha   90.00
_cell.angle_beta   90.00
_cell.angle_gamma   90.00
#
_symmetry.space_group_name_H-M   'P 1'
#
loop_
_entity.id
_entity.type
_entity.pdbx_description
1 polymer ?
#
loop_
_entity_poly.entity_id
_entity_poly.type
_entity_poly.pdbx_seq_one_letter_code
_entity_poly.pdbx_strand_id
1 'polypeptide(L)'
;VFISAQNKVQIRITSSSPAASFEQEVGSGKIKITYSRPLVRGRKVFGELVPFDKLWRTGASDCTVITTSEDISFGNNILKAGSYSIFSIPSINDWTIIVNSDTILHGETGYDEKKDIMRFKVPLEKSPNFYETFTIELNDINSKGEAFLKILWENTMVKIPVKSKEDDTIVALID
;
A
#
# COMPACT_ATOMS: atom_id res chain seq x y z
N VAL A 1 43.84 -20.56 33.97
CA VAL A 1 43.44 -19.77 32.80
C VAL A 1 41.95 -19.48 32.94
N PHE A 2 41.57 -18.23 33.28
CA PHE A 2 40.17 -17.83 33.38
C PHE A 2 39.78 -17.28 32.01
N ILE A 3 38.84 -17.96 31.33
CA ILE A 3 38.20 -17.46 30.11
C ILE A 3 37.06 -16.55 30.55
N SER A 4 37.25 -15.24 30.43
CA SER A 4 36.19 -14.24 30.60
C SER A 4 35.23 -14.32 29.42
N ALA A 5 34.02 -14.83 29.67
CA ALA A 5 32.96 -14.74 28.68
C ALA A 5 32.45 -13.30 28.57
N GLN A 6 32.84 -12.61 27.54
CA GLN A 6 32.27 -11.30 27.23
C GLN A 6 30.81 -11.46 26.74
N ASN A 7 29.86 -11.12 27.59
CA ASN A 7 28.46 -10.94 27.18
C ASN A 7 28.36 -9.83 26.14
N LYS A 8 28.26 -10.18 24.86
CA LYS A 8 27.92 -9.23 23.82
C LYS A 8 26.46 -8.81 24.02
N VAL A 9 26.26 -7.59 24.53
CA VAL A 9 24.95 -6.96 24.55
C VAL A 9 24.53 -6.71 23.09
N GLN A 10 23.58 -7.47 22.59
CA GLN A 10 22.94 -7.20 21.29
C GLN A 10 21.93 -6.07 21.48
N ILE A 11 22.27 -4.87 21.05
CA ILE A 11 21.34 -3.76 20.98
C ILE A 11 20.47 -4.00 19.75
N ARG A 12 19.19 -4.34 19.95
CA ARG A 12 18.19 -4.34 18.90
C ARG A 12 17.77 -2.90 18.62
N ILE A 13 18.23 -2.34 17.50
CA ILE A 13 17.73 -1.07 17.00
C ILE A 13 16.37 -1.38 16.34
N THR A 14 15.29 -0.91 16.94
CA THR A 14 13.94 -1.02 16.35
C THR A 14 13.83 -0.05 15.16
N SER A 15 13.24 -0.51 14.05
CA SER A 15 12.98 0.35 12.90
C SER A 15 12.08 1.52 13.30
N SER A 16 12.43 2.71 12.82
CA SER A 16 11.59 3.92 13.00
C SER A 16 10.29 3.85 12.19
N SER A 17 10.21 2.93 11.24
CA SER A 17 9.06 2.66 10.38
C SER A 17 8.92 1.15 10.24
N PRO A 18 8.27 0.46 11.21
CA PRO A 18 8.18 -0.99 11.20
C PRO A 18 7.51 -1.51 9.94
N ALA A 19 8.03 -2.63 9.43
CA ALA A 19 7.42 -3.32 8.31
C ALA A 19 6.11 -4.00 8.75
N ALA A 20 5.15 -4.04 7.83
CA ALA A 20 3.89 -4.75 7.99
C ALA A 20 3.52 -5.45 6.69
N SER A 21 2.77 -6.53 6.81
CA SER A 21 2.11 -7.17 5.68
C SER A 21 0.79 -7.76 6.13
N PHE A 22 -0.15 -7.82 5.21
CA PHE A 22 -1.37 -8.58 5.36
C PHE A 22 -1.73 -9.24 4.03
N GLU A 23 -2.53 -10.28 4.10
CA GLU A 23 -3.14 -10.95 2.96
C GLU A 23 -4.64 -11.09 3.25
N GLN A 24 -5.46 -10.77 2.26
CA GLN A 24 -6.91 -10.78 2.36
C GLN A 24 -7.52 -11.43 1.12
N GLU A 25 -8.49 -12.30 1.33
CA GLU A 25 -9.32 -12.84 0.25
C GLU A 25 -10.34 -11.78 -0.20
N VAL A 26 -10.48 -11.61 -1.51
CA VAL A 26 -11.46 -10.73 -2.17
C VAL A 26 -12.02 -11.48 -3.35
N GLY A 27 -13.29 -11.89 -3.27
CA GLY A 27 -13.87 -12.82 -4.23
C GLY A 27 -13.15 -14.16 -4.21
N SER A 28 -12.73 -14.66 -5.37
CA SER A 28 -11.94 -15.88 -5.53
C SER A 28 -10.45 -15.69 -5.33
N GLY A 29 -9.97 -14.46 -5.36
CA GLY A 29 -8.54 -14.15 -5.30
C GLY A 29 -8.05 -13.71 -3.93
N LYS A 30 -6.73 -13.51 -3.87
CA LYS A 30 -6.02 -13.00 -2.69
C LYS A 30 -5.23 -11.76 -3.06
N ILE A 31 -5.28 -10.77 -2.19
CA ILE A 31 -4.47 -9.56 -2.29
C ILE A 31 -3.57 -9.48 -1.07
N LYS A 32 -2.28 -9.40 -1.30
CA LYS A 32 -1.26 -9.19 -0.26
C LYS A 32 -0.66 -7.81 -0.40
N ILE A 33 -0.54 -7.09 0.71
CA ILE A 33 0.18 -5.82 0.79
C ILE A 33 1.38 -5.99 1.73
N THR A 34 2.53 -5.49 1.31
CA THR A 34 3.74 -5.39 2.13
C THR A 34 4.22 -3.96 2.10
N TYR A 35 4.44 -3.34 3.26
CA TYR A 35 4.77 -1.93 3.36
C TYR A 35 5.46 -1.58 4.67
N SER A 36 6.03 -0.39 4.78
CA SER A 36 6.58 0.14 6.03
C SER A 36 5.68 1.23 6.59
N ARG A 37 5.57 1.28 7.92
CA ARG A 37 4.60 2.09 8.67
C ARG A 37 5.28 3.23 9.42
N PRO A 38 5.57 4.38 8.77
CA PRO A 38 6.06 5.55 9.48
C PRO A 38 5.00 6.13 10.42
N LEU A 39 5.47 6.85 11.46
CA LEU A 39 4.64 7.52 12.45
C LEU A 39 4.64 9.02 12.22
N VAL A 40 3.57 9.70 12.62
CA VAL A 40 3.46 11.18 12.59
C VAL A 40 4.48 11.83 13.52
N ARG A 41 4.57 11.39 14.77
CA ARG A 41 5.50 11.93 15.78
C ARG A 41 5.41 13.45 15.91
N GLY A 42 4.20 13.99 15.96
CA GLY A 42 3.96 15.42 16.09
C GLY A 42 4.36 16.28 14.89
N ARG A 43 4.73 15.68 13.76
CA ARG A 43 5.07 16.41 12.53
C ARG A 43 3.81 16.60 11.69
N LYS A 44 3.82 17.58 10.81
CA LYS A 44 2.85 17.66 9.73
C LYS A 44 3.33 16.76 8.58
N VAL A 45 2.46 15.83 8.17
CA VAL A 45 2.85 14.84 7.16
C VAL A 45 2.71 15.44 5.76
N PHE A 46 1.48 15.63 5.31
CA PHE A 46 1.26 16.08 3.93
C PHE A 46 1.50 17.57 3.76
N GLY A 47 2.32 17.91 2.76
CA GLY A 47 2.81 19.26 2.48
C GLY A 47 4.16 19.57 3.15
N GLU A 48 4.63 18.75 4.12
CA GLU A 48 5.94 18.93 4.77
C GLU A 48 6.78 17.65 4.70
N LEU A 49 6.49 16.63 5.51
CA LEU A 49 7.24 15.37 5.49
C LEU A 49 7.11 14.63 4.15
N VAL A 50 5.91 14.64 3.59
CA VAL A 50 5.58 14.18 2.25
C VAL A 50 5.13 15.40 1.45
N PRO A 51 6.01 16.01 0.65
CA PRO A 51 5.67 17.21 -0.13
C PRO A 51 4.54 16.95 -1.12
N PHE A 52 3.67 17.93 -1.32
CA PHE A 52 2.65 17.86 -2.37
C PHE A 52 3.29 17.85 -3.76
N ASP A 53 2.61 17.22 -4.69
CA ASP A 53 2.97 17.14 -6.11
C ASP A 53 4.36 16.52 -6.36
N LYS A 54 4.82 15.68 -5.41
CA LYS A 54 6.06 14.91 -5.54
C LYS A 54 5.77 13.42 -5.45
N LEU A 55 6.58 12.66 -6.18
CA LEU A 55 6.55 11.21 -6.11
C LEU A 55 6.86 10.74 -4.69
N TRP A 56 6.09 9.80 -4.19
CA TRP A 56 6.25 9.17 -2.89
C TRP A 56 6.02 7.67 -2.99
N ARG A 57 6.90 6.87 -2.38
CA ARG A 57 6.85 5.39 -2.34
C ARG A 57 5.66 4.82 -1.56
N THR A 58 4.71 5.67 -1.13
CA THR A 58 3.50 5.30 -0.38
C THR A 58 3.83 4.51 0.89
N GLY A 59 4.74 5.05 1.69
CA GLY A 59 5.26 4.44 2.91
C GLY A 59 6.63 4.99 3.29
N ALA A 60 7.50 4.11 3.79
CA ALA A 60 8.88 4.41 4.17
C ALA A 60 9.79 3.22 3.84
N SER A 61 11.12 3.45 3.86
CA SER A 61 12.14 2.44 3.51
C SER A 61 11.93 1.87 2.10
N ASP A 62 11.57 0.60 1.96
CA ASP A 62 11.26 0.00 0.68
C ASP A 62 9.90 0.47 0.14
N CYS A 63 9.69 0.35 -1.16
CA CYS A 63 8.41 0.67 -1.77
C CYS A 63 7.30 -0.26 -1.25
N THR A 64 6.08 0.27 -1.18
CA THR A 64 4.90 -0.54 -0.89
C THR A 64 4.62 -1.48 -2.05
N VAL A 65 4.39 -2.76 -1.77
CA VAL A 65 4.13 -3.78 -2.79
C VAL A 65 2.73 -4.35 -2.62
N ILE A 66 1.99 -4.41 -3.73
CA ILE A 66 0.75 -5.17 -3.87
C ILE A 66 1.04 -6.43 -4.68
N THR A 67 0.54 -7.57 -4.20
CA THR A 67 0.56 -8.83 -4.94
C THR A 67 -0.88 -9.33 -5.05
N THR A 68 -1.31 -9.67 -6.24
CA THR A 68 -2.63 -10.27 -6.48
C THR A 68 -2.50 -11.62 -7.15
N SER A 69 -3.29 -12.60 -6.68
CA SER A 69 -3.26 -13.97 -7.21
C SER A 69 -4.02 -14.12 -8.54
N GLU A 70 -4.87 -13.16 -8.86
CA GLU A 70 -5.68 -13.11 -10.08
C GLU A 70 -5.80 -11.69 -10.62
N ASP A 71 -6.37 -11.53 -11.81
CA ASP A 71 -6.69 -10.22 -12.35
C ASP A 71 -7.75 -9.54 -11.49
N ILE A 72 -7.51 -8.27 -11.14
CA ILE A 72 -8.45 -7.46 -10.36
C ILE A 72 -8.75 -6.14 -11.07
N SER A 73 -9.90 -5.56 -10.81
CA SER A 73 -10.11 -4.13 -11.03
C SER A 73 -9.47 -3.37 -9.88
N PHE A 74 -8.57 -2.43 -10.19
CA PHE A 74 -7.90 -1.57 -9.24
C PHE A 74 -8.10 -0.11 -9.65
N GLY A 75 -8.91 0.62 -8.91
CA GLY A 75 -9.56 1.80 -9.44
C GLY A 75 -10.49 1.39 -10.59
N ASN A 76 -10.37 2.07 -11.71
CA ASN A 76 -11.12 1.73 -12.93
C ASN A 76 -10.26 1.01 -13.99
N ASN A 77 -9.13 0.42 -13.57
CA ASN A 77 -8.17 -0.23 -14.44
C ASN A 77 -8.06 -1.72 -14.10
N ILE A 78 -7.69 -2.52 -15.07
CA ILE A 78 -7.40 -3.94 -14.85
C ILE A 78 -5.93 -4.09 -14.46
N LEU A 79 -5.69 -4.60 -13.26
CA LEU A 79 -4.38 -5.05 -12.80
C LEU A 79 -4.30 -6.56 -12.95
N LYS A 80 -3.35 -7.02 -13.76
CA LYS A 80 -3.11 -8.45 -13.97
C LYS A 80 -2.58 -9.13 -12.71
N ALA A 81 -2.77 -10.45 -12.59
CA ALA A 81 -2.13 -11.24 -11.55
C ALA A 81 -0.62 -11.00 -11.53
N GLY A 82 -0.05 -10.79 -10.35
CA GLY A 82 1.37 -10.46 -10.20
C GLY A 82 1.69 -9.60 -8.99
N SER A 83 2.94 -9.14 -8.94
CA SER A 83 3.44 -8.24 -7.88
C SER A 83 3.87 -6.92 -8.50
N TYR A 84 3.51 -5.83 -7.83
CA TYR A 84 3.75 -4.46 -8.31
C TYR A 84 4.04 -3.54 -7.14
N SER A 85 4.84 -2.51 -7.35
CA SER A 85 4.97 -1.45 -6.37
C SER A 85 3.87 -0.41 -6.52
N ILE A 86 3.47 0.17 -5.39
CA ILE A 86 2.54 1.30 -5.33
C ILE A 86 3.34 2.55 -4.99
N PHE A 87 3.31 3.52 -5.88
CA PHE A 87 3.71 4.89 -5.63
C PHE A 87 2.50 5.82 -5.65
N SER A 88 2.65 6.99 -5.08
CA SER A 88 1.63 8.02 -5.15
C SER A 88 2.24 9.41 -5.30
N ILE A 89 1.45 10.33 -5.83
CA ILE A 89 1.75 11.76 -5.86
C ILE A 89 0.61 12.44 -5.11
N PRO A 90 0.78 12.72 -3.81
CA PRO A 90 -0.22 13.42 -3.02
C PRO A 90 -0.42 14.86 -3.51
N SER A 91 -1.65 15.31 -3.64
CA SER A 91 -2.02 16.71 -3.85
C SER A 91 -3.10 17.12 -2.85
N ILE A 92 -3.50 18.39 -2.85
CA ILE A 92 -4.44 18.94 -1.87
C ILE A 92 -5.84 18.32 -2.00
N ASN A 93 -6.27 18.01 -3.23
CA ASN A 93 -7.63 17.57 -3.53
C ASN A 93 -7.72 16.10 -3.94
N ASP A 94 -6.67 15.57 -4.53
CA ASP A 94 -6.61 14.20 -5.05
C ASP A 94 -5.18 13.65 -4.95
N TRP A 95 -5.05 12.32 -5.03
CA TRP A 95 -3.78 11.66 -5.19
C TRP A 95 -3.72 10.97 -6.54
N THR A 96 -2.57 11.06 -7.20
CA THR A 96 -2.28 10.16 -8.31
C THR A 96 -1.70 8.88 -7.75
N ILE A 97 -2.38 7.77 -7.97
CA ILE A 97 -1.91 6.43 -7.64
C ILE A 97 -1.18 5.88 -8.85
N ILE A 98 -0.02 5.29 -8.62
CA ILE A 98 0.87 4.73 -9.64
C ILE A 98 1.15 3.28 -9.27
N VAL A 99 0.95 2.39 -10.21
CA VAL A 99 1.35 0.98 -10.11
C VAL A 99 2.51 0.77 -11.05
N ASN A 100 3.65 0.30 -10.52
CA ASN A 100 4.89 0.13 -11.28
C ASN A 100 5.36 -1.32 -11.19
N SER A 101 5.95 -1.84 -12.26
CA SER A 101 6.40 -3.23 -12.34
C SER A 101 7.69 -3.54 -11.58
N ASP A 102 8.42 -2.51 -11.10
CA ASP A 102 9.63 -2.69 -10.30
C ASP A 102 9.29 -2.77 -8.81
N THR A 103 9.50 -3.93 -8.20
CA THR A 103 9.09 -4.23 -6.81
C THR A 103 10.22 -4.19 -5.79
N ILE A 104 11.45 -3.85 -6.21
CA ILE A 104 12.64 -3.92 -5.36
C ILE A 104 13.25 -2.55 -5.03
N LEU A 105 12.51 -1.48 -5.29
CA LEU A 105 12.98 -0.12 -5.10
C LEU A 105 13.06 0.27 -3.61
N HIS A 106 14.16 0.90 -3.24
CA HIS A 106 14.36 1.52 -1.93
C HIS A 106 14.11 3.03 -2.03
N GLY A 107 13.02 3.50 -1.48
CA GLY A 107 12.57 4.89 -1.66
C GLY A 107 12.07 5.14 -3.08
N GLU A 108 12.34 6.34 -3.56
CA GLU A 108 12.06 6.78 -4.93
C GLU A 108 13.31 6.61 -5.86
N THR A 109 14.44 6.17 -5.28
CA THR A 109 15.69 5.99 -6.03
C THR A 109 15.55 4.85 -7.03
N GLY A 110 15.85 5.15 -8.29
CA GLY A 110 15.74 4.17 -9.38
C GLY A 110 14.34 4.02 -9.96
N TYR A 111 13.37 4.81 -9.49
CA TYR A 111 12.04 4.84 -10.09
C TYR A 111 12.13 5.23 -11.57
N ASP A 112 11.50 4.42 -12.41
CA ASP A 112 11.40 4.64 -13.86
C ASP A 112 9.93 4.66 -14.28
N GLU A 113 9.47 5.81 -14.73
CA GLU A 113 8.09 6.02 -15.20
C GLU A 113 7.73 5.10 -16.39
N LYS A 114 8.69 4.64 -17.16
CA LYS A 114 8.47 3.71 -18.27
C LYS A 114 8.03 2.32 -17.80
N LYS A 115 8.23 2.01 -16.51
CA LYS A 115 7.79 0.76 -15.87
C LYS A 115 6.40 0.89 -15.24
N ASP A 116 5.73 2.03 -15.37
CA ASP A 116 4.37 2.20 -14.86
C ASP A 116 3.39 1.36 -15.67
N ILE A 117 2.61 0.58 -14.95
CA ILE A 117 1.53 -0.24 -15.51
C ILE A 117 0.26 0.62 -15.65
N MET A 118 0.01 1.48 -14.66
CA MET A 118 -1.13 2.39 -14.66
C MET A 118 -0.88 3.60 -13.78
N ARG A 119 -1.61 4.68 -14.09
CA ARG A 119 -1.75 5.88 -13.26
C ARG A 119 -3.20 6.32 -13.26
N PHE A 120 -3.74 6.65 -12.11
CA PHE A 120 -5.11 7.18 -12.01
C PHE A 120 -5.24 8.07 -10.78
N LYS A 121 -6.22 8.97 -10.82
CA LYS A 121 -6.52 9.89 -9.73
C LYS A 121 -7.57 9.32 -8.80
N VAL A 122 -7.39 9.56 -7.50
CA VAL A 122 -8.34 9.21 -6.45
C VAL A 122 -8.57 10.45 -5.60
N PRO A 123 -9.82 10.81 -5.33
CA PRO A 123 -10.12 11.97 -4.49
C PRO A 123 -9.59 11.76 -3.07
N LEU A 124 -9.15 12.85 -2.46
CA LEU A 124 -8.77 12.88 -1.06
C LEU A 124 -10.02 12.98 -0.20
N GLU A 125 -10.09 12.18 0.85
CA GLU A 125 -11.12 12.23 1.87
C GLU A 125 -10.50 12.56 3.23
N LYS A 126 -11.29 13.17 4.11
CA LYS A 126 -10.90 13.33 5.50
C LYS A 126 -11.24 12.04 6.25
N SER A 127 -10.24 11.47 6.91
CA SER A 127 -10.48 10.34 7.80
C SER A 127 -11.29 10.78 9.03
N PRO A 128 -12.28 10.00 9.49
CA PRO A 128 -13.01 10.27 10.72
C PRO A 128 -12.12 10.17 11.97
N ASN A 129 -11.02 9.42 11.89
CA ASN A 129 -10.07 9.20 12.96
C ASN A 129 -8.69 9.74 12.61
N PHE A 130 -7.92 10.11 13.63
CA PHE A 130 -6.50 10.43 13.47
C PHE A 130 -5.67 9.14 13.47
N TYR A 131 -4.84 8.96 12.46
CA TYR A 131 -3.92 7.83 12.32
C TYR A 131 -2.48 8.28 12.60
N GLU A 132 -1.99 8.00 13.79
CA GLU A 132 -0.59 8.24 14.18
C GLU A 132 0.39 7.42 13.32
N THR A 133 0.00 6.20 12.98
CA THR A 133 0.81 5.29 12.19
C THR A 133 0.23 5.19 10.77
N PHE A 134 1.07 5.36 9.75
CA PHE A 134 0.69 5.08 8.37
C PHE A 134 0.09 3.68 8.25
N THR A 135 -1.10 3.60 7.71
CA THR A 135 -1.89 2.37 7.64
C THR A 135 -2.42 2.17 6.23
N ILE A 136 -2.23 0.97 5.71
CA ILE A 136 -2.93 0.47 4.52
C ILE A 136 -3.80 -0.68 4.99
N GLU A 137 -5.06 -0.68 4.57
CA GLU A 137 -6.04 -1.72 4.92
C GLU A 137 -6.95 -2.02 3.73
N LEU A 138 -7.49 -3.22 3.69
CA LEU A 138 -8.49 -3.64 2.72
C LEU A 138 -9.78 -3.94 3.48
N ASN A 139 -10.80 -3.11 3.25
CA ASN A 139 -12.05 -3.13 4.00
C ASN A 139 -13.28 -3.03 3.09
N ASP A 140 -14.45 -3.09 3.71
CA ASP A 140 -15.75 -3.01 3.05
C ASP A 140 -15.94 -4.14 2.00
N ILE A 141 -15.43 -5.35 2.34
CA ILE A 141 -15.49 -6.52 1.48
C ILE A 141 -16.93 -7.04 1.46
N ASN A 142 -17.44 -7.29 0.27
CA ASN A 142 -18.77 -7.84 0.08
C ASN A 142 -18.78 -9.17 -0.71
N SER A 143 -19.95 -9.80 -0.78
CA SER A 143 -20.13 -11.09 -1.48
C SER A 143 -19.96 -11.02 -3.00
N LYS A 144 -19.85 -9.81 -3.58
CA LYS A 144 -19.60 -9.60 -5.00
C LYS A 144 -18.09 -9.44 -5.31
N GLY A 145 -17.22 -9.74 -4.36
CA GLY A 145 -15.78 -9.58 -4.52
C GLY A 145 -15.33 -8.11 -4.65
N GLU A 146 -16.11 -7.17 -4.10
CA GLU A 146 -15.76 -5.75 -4.08
C GLU A 146 -15.20 -5.38 -2.71
N ALA A 147 -14.23 -4.48 -2.68
CA ALA A 147 -13.56 -3.98 -1.49
C ALA A 147 -12.99 -2.58 -1.75
N PHE A 148 -12.46 -1.95 -0.71
CA PHE A 148 -11.65 -0.73 -0.81
C PHE A 148 -10.28 -0.94 -0.21
N LEU A 149 -9.23 -0.67 -0.98
CA LEU A 149 -7.91 -0.44 -0.43
C LEU A 149 -7.86 0.98 0.09
N LYS A 150 -7.71 1.15 1.42
CA LYS A 150 -7.64 2.44 2.08
C LYS A 150 -6.20 2.74 2.48
N ILE A 151 -5.76 3.97 2.22
CA ILE A 151 -4.48 4.52 2.65
C ILE A 151 -4.79 5.63 3.64
N LEU A 152 -4.26 5.51 4.87
CA LEU A 152 -4.65 6.30 6.02
C LEU A 152 -3.41 6.83 6.74
N TRP A 153 -3.33 8.15 6.95
CA TRP A 153 -2.30 8.77 7.77
C TRP A 153 -2.76 10.17 8.23
N GLU A 154 -2.50 10.54 9.49
CA GLU A 154 -3.11 11.71 10.14
C GLU A 154 -4.65 11.67 10.03
N ASN A 155 -5.25 12.72 9.49
CA ASN A 155 -6.68 12.81 9.17
C ASN A 155 -6.96 12.60 7.67
N THR A 156 -6.01 12.03 6.94
CA THR A 156 -6.08 11.84 5.49
C THR A 156 -6.48 10.42 5.17
N MET A 157 -7.37 10.24 4.21
CA MET A 157 -7.79 8.96 3.70
C MET A 157 -7.89 9.02 2.17
N VAL A 158 -7.38 7.98 1.52
CA VAL A 158 -7.59 7.70 0.09
C VAL A 158 -8.21 6.32 -0.02
N LYS A 159 -9.30 6.20 -0.81
CA LYS A 159 -10.04 4.96 -1.00
C LYS A 159 -9.97 4.54 -2.46
N ILE A 160 -9.33 3.42 -2.72
CA ILE A 160 -9.17 2.85 -4.06
C ILE A 160 -10.14 1.68 -4.16
N PRO A 161 -11.15 1.72 -5.05
CA PRO A 161 -12.03 0.59 -5.25
C PRO A 161 -11.25 -0.59 -5.85
N VAL A 162 -11.52 -1.77 -5.31
CA VAL A 162 -10.94 -3.04 -5.74
C VAL A 162 -12.08 -3.99 -6.02
N LYS A 163 -12.00 -4.72 -7.13
CA LYS A 163 -12.96 -5.78 -7.43
C LYS A 163 -12.22 -6.99 -8.00
N SER A 164 -12.48 -8.16 -7.42
CA SER A 164 -12.08 -9.43 -8.00
C SER A 164 -12.76 -9.61 -9.36
N LYS A 165 -12.08 -10.22 -10.30
CA LYS A 165 -12.70 -10.62 -11.55
C LYS A 165 -13.55 -11.87 -11.23
N GLU A 166 -14.86 -11.70 -11.11
CA GLU A 166 -15.78 -12.84 -11.06
C GLU A 166 -15.58 -13.69 -12.32
N ASP A 167 -15.35 -14.98 -12.13
CA ASP A 167 -15.45 -15.92 -13.22
C ASP A 167 -16.96 -16.13 -13.46
N ASP A 168 -17.50 -15.49 -14.49
CA ASP A 168 -18.92 -15.59 -14.87
C ASP A 168 -19.38 -17.07 -15.04
N THR A 169 -18.40 -17.99 -15.09
CA THR A 169 -18.61 -19.44 -15.20
C THR A 169 -19.08 -20.06 -13.89
N ILE A 170 -18.77 -19.47 -12.72
CA ILE A 170 -19.15 -20.05 -11.41
C ILE A 170 -20.60 -19.73 -11.06
N VAL A 171 -21.12 -18.59 -11.48
CA VAL A 171 -22.51 -18.19 -11.23
C VAL A 171 -23.51 -19.10 -11.95
N ALA A 172 -23.12 -19.66 -13.10
CA ALA A 172 -23.95 -20.56 -13.91
C ALA A 172 -24.09 -21.99 -13.35
N LEU A 173 -23.39 -22.34 -12.26
CA LEU A 173 -23.42 -23.69 -11.66
C LEU A 173 -24.21 -23.76 -10.36
N ILE A 174 -24.81 -22.67 -9.90
CA ILE A 174 -25.53 -22.56 -8.62
C ILE A 174 -27.07 -22.33 -8.82
N ASP A 175 -27.54 -22.13 -10.06
CA ASP A 175 -28.97 -22.02 -10.42
C ASP A 175 -29.57 -23.37 -10.81
#